data_1a81f859c88b0ae48e9dec5352abb552
#
_entry.id   1a81f859c88b0ae48e9dec5352abb552
#
_cell.length_a   1.000
_cell.length_b   1.000
_cell.length_c   1.000
_cell.angle_alpha   90.00
_cell.angle_beta   90.00
_cell.angle_gamma   90.00
#
_symmetry.space_group_name_H-M   'P 1'
#
loop_
_entity.id
_entity.type
_entity.pdbx_description
1 polymer ?
#
loop_
_entity_poly.entity_id
_entity_poly.type
_entity_poly.pdbx_seq_one_letter_code
_entity_poly.pdbx_strand_id
1 'polypeptide(L)'
;YGTVILQILRDDGPDLMIVTEAGQLARYGMNQAGIALGVNSLQKTYNPEVFGIPSVFIRRKFLEQDRYVDAVNQIFGAESMLPMYYVAAYCGGDAMGFEKLKDGQLVLYPENGLIAHSNHIRHPHYAYQVDALGGTLYRDRRILKHLQPKAGAVTMEDIKDAFKDHFGYPFSVCRHG
;
A
#
# COMPACT_ATOMS: atom_id res chain seq x y z
N TYR A 1 -7.41 17.90 -8.86
CA TYR A 1 -8.03 16.59 -8.60
C TYR A 1 -8.56 16.59 -7.18
N GLY A 2 -9.90 16.34 -6.99
CA GLY A 2 -10.51 16.32 -5.66
C GLY A 2 -10.30 14.96 -4.99
N THR A 3 -9.51 14.94 -3.92
CA THR A 3 -9.50 13.79 -3.01
C THR A 3 -10.77 13.82 -2.18
N VAL A 4 -11.45 12.69 -2.08
CA VAL A 4 -12.68 12.52 -1.31
C VAL A 4 -12.52 11.41 -0.30
N ILE A 5 -13.24 11.52 0.83
CA ILE A 5 -13.47 10.42 1.75
C ILE A 5 -14.86 9.89 1.46
N LEU A 6 -14.91 8.62 1.07
CA LEU A 6 -16.14 7.94 0.70
C LEU A 6 -16.50 6.96 1.80
N GLN A 7 -17.64 7.17 2.43
CA GLN A 7 -18.26 6.21 3.33
C GLN A 7 -19.34 5.44 2.55
N ILE A 8 -19.26 4.12 2.57
CA ILE A 8 -20.21 3.24 1.88
C ILE A 8 -20.84 2.35 2.95
N LEU A 9 -22.12 2.55 3.16
CA LEU A 9 -22.93 1.68 4.01
C LEU A 9 -23.45 0.53 3.14
N ARG A 10 -23.30 -0.70 3.62
CA ARG A 10 -23.62 -1.90 2.84
C ARG A 10 -24.62 -2.77 3.55
N ASP A 11 -25.58 -3.28 2.81
CA ASP A 11 -26.58 -4.23 3.30
C ASP A 11 -26.05 -5.68 3.34
N ASP A 12 -25.00 -5.98 2.56
CA ASP A 12 -24.50 -7.34 2.28
C ASP A 12 -23.03 -7.53 2.63
N GLY A 13 -22.50 -6.80 3.59
CA GLY A 13 -21.10 -6.90 4.00
C GLY A 13 -20.66 -5.74 4.88
N PRO A 14 -19.36 -5.63 5.20
CA PRO A 14 -18.87 -4.59 6.08
C PRO A 14 -18.97 -3.22 5.44
N ASP A 15 -19.28 -2.20 6.22
CA ASP A 15 -19.19 -0.80 5.80
C ASP A 15 -17.74 -0.43 5.48
N LEU A 16 -17.56 0.44 4.49
CA LEU A 16 -16.27 0.86 4.00
C LEU A 16 -16.03 2.35 4.25
N MET A 17 -14.79 2.68 4.62
CA MET A 17 -14.27 4.05 4.59
C MET A 17 -13.07 4.10 3.66
N ILE A 18 -13.17 4.86 2.59
CA ILE A 18 -12.20 4.88 1.50
C ILE A 18 -11.73 6.31 1.25
N VAL A 19 -10.42 6.52 1.19
CA VAL A 19 -9.82 7.74 0.64
C VAL A 19 -9.52 7.48 -0.82
N THR A 20 -10.07 8.28 -1.72
CA THR A 20 -9.93 8.08 -3.17
C THR A 20 -10.02 9.42 -3.92
N GLU A 21 -9.71 9.41 -5.21
CA GLU A 21 -10.03 10.52 -6.10
C GLU A 21 -11.44 10.35 -6.67
N ALA A 22 -12.10 11.47 -6.94
CA ALA A 22 -13.41 11.48 -7.59
C ALA A 22 -13.38 10.67 -8.90
N GLY A 23 -14.29 9.71 -9.03
CA GLY A 23 -14.38 8.79 -10.18
C GLY A 23 -13.61 7.49 -10.05
N GLN A 24 -12.84 7.25 -8.95
CA GLN A 24 -12.19 5.98 -8.68
C GLN A 24 -12.97 5.15 -7.66
N LEU A 25 -12.99 3.82 -7.84
CA LEU A 25 -13.69 2.87 -6.96
C LEU A 25 -13.08 2.75 -5.57
N ALA A 26 -11.75 2.76 -5.48
CA ALA A 26 -11.01 2.68 -4.23
C ALA A 26 -9.53 3.02 -4.44
N ARG A 27 -8.92 3.70 -3.45
CA ARG A 27 -7.47 3.89 -3.41
C ARG A 27 -6.89 3.32 -2.13
N TYR A 28 -7.19 3.90 -0.98
CA TYR A 28 -6.82 3.42 0.35
C TYR A 28 -8.09 3.30 1.17
N GLY A 29 -8.10 2.47 2.19
CA GLY A 29 -9.29 2.42 3.02
C GLY A 29 -9.22 1.37 4.12
N MET A 30 -10.30 1.32 4.84
CA MET A 30 -10.57 0.32 5.85
C MET A 30 -12.05 -0.07 5.82
N ASN A 31 -12.37 -1.18 6.44
CA ASN A 31 -13.74 -1.62 6.58
C ASN A 31 -14.13 -1.87 8.04
N GLN A 32 -15.42 -2.07 8.28
CA GLN A 32 -16.00 -2.30 9.61
C GLN A 32 -15.49 -3.59 10.28
N ALA A 33 -15.03 -4.57 9.49
CA ALA A 33 -14.42 -5.80 10.02
C ALA A 33 -12.98 -5.59 10.53
N GLY A 34 -12.46 -4.36 10.53
CA GLY A 34 -11.12 -4.02 11.01
C GLY A 34 -10.01 -4.33 10.01
N ILE A 35 -10.33 -4.48 8.74
CA ILE A 35 -9.38 -4.75 7.66
C ILE A 35 -9.03 -3.43 6.98
N ALA A 36 -7.73 -3.17 6.77
CA ALA A 36 -7.24 -1.95 6.13
C ALA A 36 -6.28 -2.25 4.98
N LEU A 37 -6.29 -1.36 3.99
CA LEU A 37 -5.47 -1.44 2.78
C LEU A 37 -4.73 -0.14 2.51
N GLY A 38 -3.41 -0.23 2.35
CA GLY A 38 -2.58 0.79 1.73
C GLY A 38 -2.01 0.29 0.40
N VAL A 39 -1.69 1.20 -0.53
CA VAL A 39 -1.10 0.81 -1.82
C VAL A 39 -0.09 1.83 -2.32
N ASN A 40 0.92 1.34 -3.04
CA ASN A 40 1.87 2.16 -3.79
C ASN A 40 2.01 1.60 -5.20
N SER A 41 2.16 2.48 -6.19
CA SER A 41 2.64 2.06 -7.52
C SER A 41 4.11 1.67 -7.44
N LEU A 42 4.48 0.56 -8.03
CA LEU A 42 5.88 0.18 -8.22
C LEU A 42 6.36 0.76 -9.55
N GLN A 43 7.50 1.46 -9.51
CA GLN A 43 8.07 2.06 -10.72
C GLN A 43 8.62 0.96 -11.61
N LYS A 44 7.96 0.75 -12.72
CA LYS A 44 8.39 -0.10 -13.83
C LYS A 44 7.83 0.49 -15.11
N THR A 45 8.54 0.34 -16.20
CA THR A 45 8.06 0.75 -17.52
C THR A 45 6.74 0.04 -17.84
N TYR A 46 5.73 0.82 -18.20
CA TYR A 46 4.44 0.27 -18.61
C TYR A 46 4.58 -0.51 -19.92
N ASN A 47 4.11 -1.76 -19.93
CA ASN A 47 3.96 -2.52 -21.17
C ASN A 47 2.47 -2.59 -21.53
N PRO A 48 2.04 -1.96 -22.64
CA PRO A 48 0.63 -1.92 -23.05
C PRO A 48 0.07 -3.29 -23.46
N GLU A 49 0.92 -4.29 -23.69
CA GLU A 49 0.51 -5.65 -24.04
C GLU A 49 0.14 -6.51 -22.81
N VAL A 50 0.27 -5.95 -21.61
CA VAL A 50 -0.08 -6.68 -20.39
C VAL A 50 -1.57 -6.56 -20.12
N PHE A 51 -2.27 -7.68 -20.20
CA PHE A 51 -3.64 -7.82 -19.74
C PHE A 51 -3.66 -8.25 -18.26
N GLY A 52 -4.63 -7.76 -17.53
CA GLY A 52 -4.82 -8.10 -16.13
C GLY A 52 -5.92 -7.26 -15.49
N ILE A 53 -6.17 -7.49 -14.21
CA ILE A 53 -7.18 -6.79 -13.44
C ILE A 53 -6.65 -5.40 -13.04
N PRO A 54 -7.35 -4.30 -13.37
CA PRO A 54 -6.99 -2.98 -12.88
C PRO A 54 -7.00 -2.94 -11.35
N SER A 55 -5.97 -2.35 -10.76
CA SER A 55 -5.74 -2.37 -9.31
C SER A 55 -6.90 -1.82 -8.47
N VAL A 56 -7.73 -0.93 -9.03
CA VAL A 56 -8.90 -0.35 -8.35
C VAL A 56 -9.96 -1.41 -8.02
N PHE A 57 -10.13 -2.44 -8.86
CA PHE A 57 -11.04 -3.56 -8.61
C PHE A 57 -10.48 -4.50 -7.54
N ILE A 58 -9.18 -4.77 -7.57
CA ILE A 58 -8.50 -5.58 -6.54
C ILE A 58 -8.68 -4.93 -5.16
N ARG A 59 -8.41 -3.61 -5.08
CA ARG A 59 -8.57 -2.82 -3.84
C ARG A 59 -9.99 -2.85 -3.32
N ARG A 60 -10.96 -2.65 -4.20
CA ARG A 60 -12.37 -2.66 -3.83
C ARG A 60 -12.80 -4.04 -3.33
N LYS A 61 -12.47 -5.10 -4.05
CA LYS A 61 -12.73 -6.48 -3.66
C LYS A 61 -12.10 -6.85 -2.33
N PHE A 62 -10.86 -6.40 -2.07
CA PHE A 62 -10.18 -6.58 -0.80
C PHE A 62 -10.98 -5.95 0.36
N LEU A 63 -11.39 -4.70 0.21
CA LEU A 63 -12.10 -3.96 1.26
C LEU A 63 -13.52 -4.48 1.51
N GLU A 64 -14.11 -5.21 0.58
CA GLU A 64 -15.45 -5.81 0.71
C GLU A 64 -15.49 -7.12 1.51
N GLN A 65 -14.34 -7.63 1.95
CA GLN A 65 -14.27 -8.90 2.67
C GLN A 65 -14.51 -8.73 4.18
N ASP A 66 -15.20 -9.70 4.78
CA ASP A 66 -15.46 -9.77 6.23
C ASP A 66 -14.29 -10.40 7.00
N ARG A 67 -13.48 -11.23 6.34
CA ARG A 67 -12.38 -11.97 6.95
C ARG A 67 -11.07 -11.55 6.31
N TYR A 68 -10.06 -11.32 7.17
CA TYR A 68 -8.72 -10.90 6.72
C TYR A 68 -8.08 -11.88 5.74
N VAL A 69 -8.22 -13.19 5.95
CA VAL A 69 -7.67 -14.21 5.06
C VAL A 69 -8.30 -14.14 3.66
N ASP A 70 -9.59 -13.87 3.58
CA ASP A 70 -10.30 -13.76 2.30
C ASP A 70 -9.89 -12.47 1.57
N ALA A 71 -9.70 -11.37 2.32
CA ALA A 71 -9.15 -10.13 1.79
C ALA A 71 -7.74 -10.31 1.21
N VAL A 72 -6.85 -10.96 1.96
CA VAL A 72 -5.48 -11.28 1.48
C VAL A 72 -5.52 -12.13 0.21
N ASN A 73 -6.42 -13.11 0.12
CA ASN A 73 -6.59 -13.95 -1.05
C ASN A 73 -7.02 -13.16 -2.30
N GLN A 74 -7.76 -12.04 -2.14
CA GLN A 74 -8.08 -11.16 -3.28
C GLN A 74 -6.83 -10.53 -3.91
N ILE A 75 -5.82 -10.18 -3.10
CA ILE A 75 -4.55 -9.68 -3.62
C ILE A 75 -3.72 -10.84 -4.16
N PHE A 76 -3.58 -11.92 -3.38
CA PHE A 76 -2.70 -13.03 -3.69
C PHE A 76 -3.06 -13.70 -5.03
N GLY A 77 -4.34 -13.96 -5.26
CA GLY A 77 -4.86 -14.62 -6.47
C GLY A 77 -5.06 -13.69 -7.67
N ALA A 78 -4.95 -12.37 -7.52
CA ALA A 78 -5.20 -11.45 -8.61
C ALA A 78 -4.04 -11.39 -9.61
N GLU A 79 -4.35 -11.42 -10.90
CA GLU A 79 -3.42 -11.04 -11.97
C GLU A 79 -3.47 -9.52 -12.16
N SER A 80 -2.55 -8.81 -11.53
CA SER A 80 -2.51 -7.35 -11.57
C SER A 80 -2.02 -6.85 -12.93
N MET A 81 -2.76 -5.91 -13.52
CA MET A 81 -2.40 -5.25 -14.77
C MET A 81 -1.09 -4.45 -14.66
N LEU A 82 -0.83 -3.85 -13.52
CA LEU A 82 0.35 -3.02 -13.26
C LEU A 82 1.09 -3.52 -12.01
N PRO A 83 2.42 -3.34 -11.98
CA PRO A 83 3.19 -3.59 -10.77
C PRO A 83 2.72 -2.70 -9.61
N MET A 84 2.29 -3.32 -8.53
CA MET A 84 1.73 -2.62 -7.37
C MET A 84 2.27 -3.22 -6.08
N TYR A 85 2.47 -2.37 -5.08
CA TYR A 85 2.61 -2.78 -3.72
C TYR A 85 1.31 -2.57 -2.97
N TYR A 86 0.87 -3.59 -2.26
CA TYR A 86 -0.26 -3.54 -1.34
C TYR A 86 0.24 -3.82 0.07
N VAL A 87 -0.27 -3.10 1.05
CA VAL A 87 -0.13 -3.45 2.46
C VAL A 87 -1.51 -3.72 3.02
N ALA A 88 -1.72 -4.95 3.46
CA ALA A 88 -2.92 -5.39 4.15
C ALA A 88 -2.66 -5.38 5.66
N ALA A 89 -3.58 -4.82 6.43
CA ALA A 89 -3.50 -4.81 7.89
C ALA A 89 -4.84 -5.20 8.51
N TYR A 90 -4.78 -5.76 9.71
CA TYR A 90 -5.95 -6.20 10.47
C TYR A 90 -5.87 -5.70 11.92
N CYS A 91 -6.99 -5.29 12.48
CA CYS A 91 -7.07 -4.77 13.84
C CYS A 91 -6.67 -5.80 14.92
N GLY A 92 -6.64 -7.10 14.60
CA GLY A 92 -6.11 -8.16 15.45
C GLY A 92 -4.59 -8.20 15.59
N GLY A 93 -3.85 -7.29 14.90
CA GLY A 93 -2.40 -7.17 15.01
C GLY A 93 -1.62 -7.77 13.84
N ASP A 94 -2.29 -8.27 12.79
CA ASP A 94 -1.64 -8.84 11.62
C ASP A 94 -1.43 -7.80 10.51
N ALA A 95 -0.33 -7.92 9.78
CA ALA A 95 -0.08 -7.15 8.57
C ALA A 95 0.81 -7.92 7.60
N MET A 96 0.61 -7.68 6.30
CA MET A 96 1.44 -8.23 5.22
C MET A 96 1.58 -7.21 4.10
N GLY A 97 2.75 -7.18 3.47
CA GLY A 97 3.01 -6.44 2.24
C GLY A 97 3.10 -7.37 1.04
N PHE A 98 2.62 -6.93 -0.12
CA PHE A 98 2.65 -7.69 -1.37
C PHE A 98 3.19 -6.83 -2.51
N GLU A 99 4.37 -7.14 -3.02
CA GLU A 99 4.75 -6.68 -4.35
C GLU A 99 4.11 -7.60 -5.38
N LYS A 100 3.09 -7.11 -6.05
CA LYS A 100 2.45 -7.83 -7.16
C LYS A 100 3.10 -7.39 -8.47
N LEU A 101 3.72 -8.33 -9.14
CA LEU A 101 4.35 -8.17 -10.44
C LEU A 101 3.61 -9.04 -11.45
N LYS A 102 3.90 -8.89 -12.76
CA LYS A 102 3.25 -9.67 -13.79
C LYS A 102 3.48 -11.18 -13.60
N ASP A 103 4.74 -11.56 -13.39
CA ASP A 103 5.18 -12.95 -13.42
C ASP A 103 5.64 -13.45 -12.03
N GLY A 104 5.21 -12.76 -10.97
CA GLY A 104 5.59 -13.13 -9.61
C GLY A 104 5.10 -12.17 -8.55
N GLN A 105 5.34 -12.56 -7.32
CA GLN A 105 5.02 -11.72 -6.17
C GLN A 105 6.03 -11.95 -5.05
N LEU A 106 6.26 -10.90 -4.27
CA LEU A 106 7.03 -10.97 -3.03
C LEU A 106 6.11 -10.64 -1.86
N VAL A 107 6.10 -11.51 -0.87
CA VAL A 107 5.42 -11.24 0.41
C VAL A 107 6.43 -10.67 1.40
N LEU A 108 6.06 -9.58 2.04
CA LEU A 108 6.85 -8.89 3.06
C LEU A 108 6.08 -8.93 4.38
N TYR A 109 6.79 -9.23 5.46
CA TYR A 109 6.23 -9.22 6.80
C TYR A 109 6.75 -8.04 7.61
N PRO A 110 6.01 -7.58 8.62
CA PRO A 110 6.50 -6.57 9.54
C PRO A 110 7.77 -7.03 10.28
N GLU A 111 8.73 -6.13 10.40
CA GLU A 111 9.90 -6.31 11.27
C GLU A 111 9.70 -5.44 12.51
N ASN A 112 9.76 -6.04 13.70
CA ASN A 112 9.46 -5.36 14.97
C ASN A 112 8.10 -4.64 14.97
N GLY A 113 7.08 -5.23 14.34
CA GLY A 113 5.73 -4.68 14.24
C GLY A 113 5.59 -3.53 13.24
N LEU A 114 6.60 -3.24 12.43
CA LEU A 114 6.59 -2.17 11.43
C LEU A 114 6.83 -2.71 10.03
N ILE A 115 6.08 -2.17 9.08
CA ILE A 115 6.29 -2.41 7.66
C ILE A 115 6.20 -1.08 6.91
N ALA A 116 7.17 -0.78 6.07
CA ALA A 116 7.18 0.40 5.22
C ALA A 116 7.70 0.04 3.84
N HIS A 117 7.12 0.67 2.83
CA HIS A 117 7.49 0.49 1.44
C HIS A 117 7.30 1.77 0.65
N SER A 118 8.20 2.04 -0.28
CA SER A 118 8.07 3.16 -1.21
C SER A 118 7.66 2.68 -2.62
N ASN A 119 8.29 3.15 -3.69
CA ASN A 119 7.86 2.84 -5.06
C ASN A 119 8.85 1.98 -5.86
N HIS A 120 9.92 1.47 -5.23
CA HIS A 120 10.86 0.57 -5.90
C HIS A 120 10.53 -0.89 -5.63
N ILE A 121 10.91 -1.77 -6.54
CA ILE A 121 10.70 -3.21 -6.41
C ILE A 121 11.83 -3.80 -5.55
N ARG A 122 11.48 -4.57 -4.53
CA ARG A 122 12.42 -5.32 -3.68
C ARG A 122 12.58 -6.77 -4.10
N HIS A 123 11.68 -7.27 -4.93
CA HIS A 123 11.74 -8.66 -5.42
C HIS A 123 13.08 -8.91 -6.12
N PRO A 124 13.93 -9.87 -5.67
CA PRO A 124 15.32 -10.03 -6.15
C PRO A 124 15.44 -10.21 -7.65
N HIS A 125 14.51 -10.93 -8.27
CA HIS A 125 14.51 -11.16 -9.71
C HIS A 125 14.30 -9.87 -10.54
N TYR A 126 13.63 -8.86 -9.96
CA TYR A 126 13.25 -7.62 -10.67
C TYR A 126 13.97 -6.38 -10.14
N ALA A 127 14.76 -6.51 -9.08
CA ALA A 127 15.41 -5.38 -8.42
C ALA A 127 16.37 -4.60 -9.33
N TYR A 128 16.92 -5.25 -10.35
CA TYR A 128 17.83 -4.63 -11.32
C TYR A 128 17.14 -3.89 -12.47
N GLN A 129 15.81 -3.93 -12.54
CA GLN A 129 15.02 -3.32 -13.63
C GLN A 129 14.41 -1.97 -13.23
N VAL A 130 14.93 -1.36 -12.17
CA VAL A 130 14.32 -0.18 -11.58
C VAL A 130 14.85 1.09 -12.22
N ASP A 131 14.04 1.76 -13.00
CA ASP A 131 14.15 3.19 -13.30
C ASP A 131 13.79 4.01 -12.04
N ALA A 132 14.49 3.77 -10.94
CA ALA A 132 14.18 4.42 -9.67
C ALA A 132 14.71 5.85 -9.67
N LEU A 133 13.80 6.80 -9.65
CA LEU A 133 14.13 8.13 -9.17
C LEU A 133 14.65 8.02 -7.73
N GLY A 134 15.86 8.51 -7.45
CA GLY A 134 16.62 8.26 -6.23
C GLY A 134 15.84 8.32 -4.91
N GLY A 135 14.83 9.19 -4.81
CA GLY A 135 14.01 9.33 -3.60
C GLY A 135 13.27 8.07 -3.15
N THR A 136 12.93 7.15 -4.05
CA THR A 136 12.21 5.93 -3.66
C THR A 136 13.08 4.95 -2.89
N LEU A 137 14.40 4.98 -3.08
CA LEU A 137 15.33 4.03 -2.46
C LEU A 137 15.58 4.29 -0.96
N TYR A 138 15.19 5.47 -0.44
CA TYR A 138 15.44 5.81 0.96
C TYR A 138 14.19 6.25 1.75
N ARG A 139 13.06 6.57 1.11
CA ARG A 139 11.88 7.09 1.82
C ARG A 139 11.31 6.12 2.84
N ASP A 140 11.21 4.85 2.51
CA ASP A 140 10.75 3.81 3.43
C ASP A 140 11.72 3.62 4.61
N ARG A 141 13.04 3.68 4.35
CA ARG A 141 14.07 3.62 5.40
C ARG A 141 14.01 4.84 6.31
N ARG A 142 13.67 6.02 5.76
CA ARG A 142 13.47 7.23 6.57
C ARG A 142 12.28 7.06 7.51
N ILE A 143 11.15 6.56 7.05
CA ILE A 143 9.99 6.26 7.89
C ILE A 143 10.38 5.27 9.00
N LEU A 144 11.03 4.17 8.67
CA LEU A 144 11.47 3.18 9.66
C LEU A 144 12.46 3.77 10.67
N LYS A 145 13.38 4.63 10.23
CA LYS A 145 14.33 5.32 11.14
C LYS A 145 13.61 6.15 12.20
N HIS A 146 12.50 6.80 11.86
CA HIS A 146 11.69 7.57 12.80
C HIS A 146 10.88 6.68 13.75
N LEU A 147 10.34 5.56 13.25
CA LEU A 147 9.37 4.74 13.98
C LEU A 147 10.00 3.58 14.76
N GLN A 148 11.12 2.98 14.30
CA GLN A 148 11.77 1.84 14.96
C GLN A 148 12.10 2.09 16.45
N PRO A 149 12.59 3.28 16.87
CA PRO A 149 12.85 3.53 18.29
C PRO A 149 11.61 3.49 19.18
N LYS A 150 10.42 3.55 18.56
CA LYS A 150 9.12 3.57 19.22
C LYS A 150 8.28 2.32 18.91
N ALA A 151 8.90 1.28 18.35
CA ALA A 151 8.21 0.04 18.00
C ALA A 151 7.43 -0.54 19.20
N GLY A 152 6.20 -0.94 18.98
CA GLY A 152 5.28 -1.40 20.04
C GLY A 152 4.52 -0.29 20.78
N ALA A 153 4.93 0.99 20.63
CA ALA A 153 4.28 2.15 21.27
C ALA A 153 4.09 3.35 20.31
N VAL A 154 4.07 3.07 18.99
CA VAL A 154 3.92 4.11 17.95
C VAL A 154 2.54 4.74 18.05
N THR A 155 2.52 6.06 18.16
CA THR A 155 1.29 6.87 18.17
C THR A 155 0.99 7.44 16.78
N MET A 156 -0.23 7.97 16.61
CA MET A 156 -0.60 8.68 15.39
C MET A 156 0.27 9.93 15.15
N GLU A 157 0.70 10.61 16.20
CA GLU A 157 1.56 11.78 16.09
C GLU A 157 2.97 11.38 15.62
N ASP A 158 3.50 10.27 16.09
CA ASP A 158 4.79 9.72 15.61
C ASP A 158 4.75 9.42 14.10
N ILE A 159 3.63 8.87 13.62
CA ILE A 159 3.42 8.61 12.19
C ILE A 159 3.40 9.93 11.42
N LYS A 160 2.63 10.93 11.87
CA LYS A 160 2.58 12.26 11.23
C LYS A 160 3.96 12.91 11.16
N ASP A 161 4.73 12.85 12.26
CA ASP A 161 6.08 13.42 12.29
C ASP A 161 7.04 12.67 11.35
N ALA A 162 6.95 11.36 11.26
CA ALA A 162 7.72 10.59 10.29
C ALA A 162 7.40 10.99 8.84
N PHE A 163 6.13 11.32 8.54
CA PHE A 163 5.72 11.80 7.22
C PHE A 163 6.11 13.25 6.90
N LYS A 164 6.53 14.05 7.91
CA LYS A 164 7.09 15.39 7.71
C LYS A 164 8.59 15.38 7.35
N ASP A 165 9.23 14.22 7.20
CA ASP A 165 10.65 14.10 6.89
C ASP A 165 10.99 14.71 5.54
N HIS A 166 11.90 15.71 5.53
CA HIS A 166 12.36 16.43 4.34
C HIS A 166 13.75 15.99 3.85
N PHE A 167 14.29 14.90 4.39
CA PHE A 167 15.57 14.40 3.93
C PHE A 167 15.53 14.07 2.44
N GLY A 168 16.43 14.67 1.67
CA GLY A 168 16.49 14.49 0.22
C GLY A 168 15.46 15.32 -0.58
N TYR A 169 14.95 16.41 0.00
CA TYR A 169 14.07 17.35 -0.71
C TYR A 169 14.62 17.73 -2.09
N PRO A 170 13.80 17.81 -3.15
CA PRO A 170 12.33 17.68 -3.19
C PRO A 170 11.79 16.24 -3.29
N PHE A 171 12.65 15.22 -3.29
CA PHE A 171 12.27 13.81 -3.43
C PHE A 171 12.12 13.06 -2.08
N SER A 172 11.95 13.82 -1.00
CA SER A 172 11.79 13.33 0.38
C SER A 172 10.47 12.58 0.62
N VAL A 173 10.24 12.15 1.85
CA VAL A 173 8.95 11.61 2.30
C VAL A 173 7.88 12.70 2.18
N CYS A 174 8.11 13.84 2.82
CA CYS A 174 7.27 15.03 2.65
C CYS A 174 7.70 15.77 1.38
N ARG A 175 6.75 15.93 0.46
CA ARG A 175 6.97 16.62 -0.82
C ARG A 175 6.13 17.87 -0.88
N HIS A 176 6.76 18.94 -1.34
CA HIS A 176 6.10 20.20 -1.65
C HIS A 176 6.25 20.41 -3.16
N GLY A 177 5.17 20.65 -3.85
CA GLY A 177 5.12 20.98 -5.27
C GLY A 177 4.32 22.25 -5.51
#